data_93452798920c0d166bbeca0c830fb6f4
#
_entry.id   93452798920c0d166bbeca0c830fb6f4
#
_cell.length_a   1.000
_cell.length_b   1.000
_cell.length_c   1.000
_cell.angle_alpha   90.00
_cell.angle_beta   90.00
_cell.angle_gamma   90.00
#
_symmetry.space_group_name_H-M   'P 1'
#
loop_
_entity.id
_entity.type
_entity.pdbx_description
1 polymer ?
#
loop_
_entity_poly.entity_id
_entity_poly.type
_entity_poly.pdbx_seq_one_letter_code
_entity_poly.pdbx_strand_id
1 'polypeptide(L)'
;MTFDFYSFRFVFSARDPILFPPGQPGNILRGAFGNSFRGVVCPSDCPGARLCPSRESCDYARIFEPAASGSEPAAPRSGPSGLRNRPRPFVLRAAYLDGRTVRGGERFWFDVHLFETRNPPLESFASAFGRLAKEGLGPLRGRADLVSVEQRPISILLDPGAAQTHKVRVEFLTPTELKTGDRLAERPEFDVLFARARDRVSALRTLYGAGPLEIDFRAMGERAAAIRMTRCDLRPVKLERRSSRTGQLHGIGGFVGAAEYEGALTEFLPYLEAAQWTGVGRQCVWGKGELRLDVQECATRNEKPETVV
;
A
#
# COMPACT_ATOMS: atom_id res chain seq x y z
N MET A 1 -16.80 6.23 10.91
CA MET A 1 -15.94 5.01 10.93
C MET A 1 -14.48 5.41 10.72
N THR A 2 -13.49 4.71 11.38
CA THR A 2 -12.06 4.99 11.17
C THR A 2 -11.34 3.85 10.48
N PHE A 3 -10.23 4.19 9.83
CA PHE A 3 -9.23 3.27 9.32
C PHE A 3 -7.90 3.58 9.97
N ASP A 4 -7.49 2.70 10.88
CA ASP A 4 -6.35 2.92 11.77
C ASP A 4 -5.17 2.06 11.34
N PHE A 5 -3.95 2.59 11.49
CA PHE A 5 -2.70 1.88 11.17
C PHE A 5 -1.50 2.59 11.80
N TYR A 6 -0.32 1.96 11.72
CA TYR A 6 0.95 2.57 12.14
C TYR A 6 1.77 2.95 10.92
N SER A 7 2.32 4.16 10.93
CA SER A 7 3.30 4.63 9.96
C SER A 7 4.68 4.67 10.60
N PHE A 8 5.66 4.03 9.96
CA PHE A 8 7.06 4.06 10.38
C PHE A 8 7.87 4.77 9.32
N ARG A 9 8.80 5.64 9.74
CA ARG A 9 9.89 6.12 8.91
C ARG A 9 11.19 5.59 9.44
N PHE A 10 11.90 4.84 8.63
CA PHE A 10 13.23 4.32 8.92
C PHE A 10 14.26 5.18 8.22
N VAL A 11 15.15 5.83 8.98
CA VAL A 11 16.26 6.65 8.45
C VAL A 11 17.55 5.90 8.63
N PHE A 12 18.33 5.79 7.57
CA PHE A 12 19.62 5.09 7.54
C PHE A 12 20.75 6.01 7.09
N SER A 13 21.97 5.66 7.49
CA SER A 13 23.21 6.19 6.93
C SER A 13 23.93 5.05 6.20
N ALA A 14 24.16 5.20 4.91
CA ALA A 14 24.85 4.19 4.12
C ALA A 14 26.31 4.09 4.54
N ARG A 15 26.82 2.88 4.78
CA ARG A 15 28.25 2.60 4.96
C ARG A 15 28.90 2.35 3.61
N ASP A 16 28.23 1.54 2.80
CA ASP A 16 28.70 1.16 1.47
C ASP A 16 27.71 1.72 0.43
N PRO A 17 28.08 1.85 -0.85
CA PRO A 17 27.14 2.22 -1.89
C PRO A 17 25.98 1.23 -2.00
N ILE A 18 24.73 1.74 -2.04
CA ILE A 18 23.51 0.94 -2.17
C ILE A 18 22.81 1.31 -3.47
N LEU A 19 22.71 0.36 -4.39
CA LEU A 19 22.01 0.55 -5.65
C LEU A 19 20.53 0.11 -5.52
N PHE A 20 19.61 0.99 -5.89
CA PHE A 20 18.20 0.72 -6.09
C PHE A 20 17.85 0.79 -7.57
N PRO A 21 17.86 -0.32 -8.31
CA PRO A 21 17.53 -0.31 -9.74
C PRO A 21 16.12 0.21 -10.00
N PRO A 22 15.84 0.79 -11.19
CA PRO A 22 14.52 1.29 -11.55
C PRO A 22 13.40 0.27 -11.33
N GLY A 23 12.30 0.71 -10.72
CA GLY A 23 11.10 -0.07 -10.43
C GLY A 23 11.26 -1.12 -9.33
N GLN A 24 12.42 -1.19 -8.64
CA GLN A 24 12.72 -2.27 -7.70
C GLN A 24 12.87 -1.89 -6.22
N PRO A 25 12.88 -0.62 -5.77
CA PRO A 25 13.15 -0.31 -4.37
C PRO A 25 12.28 -1.08 -3.38
N GLY A 26 10.96 -1.03 -3.53
CA GLY A 26 10.03 -1.74 -2.65
C GLY A 26 10.19 -3.26 -2.69
N ASN A 27 10.55 -3.83 -3.84
CA ASN A 27 10.82 -5.27 -3.96
C ASN A 27 12.10 -5.69 -3.24
N ILE A 28 13.17 -4.88 -3.35
CA ILE A 28 14.44 -5.10 -2.65
C ILE A 28 14.22 -5.05 -1.14
N LEU A 29 13.60 -3.97 -0.66
CA LEU A 29 13.32 -3.78 0.76
C LEU A 29 12.42 -4.89 1.32
N ARG A 30 11.37 -5.27 0.59
CA ARG A 30 10.49 -6.38 1.01
C ARG A 30 11.21 -7.71 1.08
N GLY A 31 12.04 -7.99 0.09
CA GLY A 31 12.80 -9.25 0.04
C GLY A 31 13.78 -9.36 1.21
N ALA A 32 14.54 -8.32 1.44
CA ALA A 32 15.48 -8.23 2.56
C ALA A 32 14.76 -8.26 3.91
N PHE A 33 13.65 -7.49 4.06
CA PHE A 33 12.84 -7.49 5.26
C PHE A 33 12.31 -8.90 5.60
N GLY A 34 11.80 -9.65 4.62
CA GLY A 34 11.27 -10.99 4.87
C GLY A 34 12.29 -11.94 5.49
N ASN A 35 13.55 -11.89 5.04
CA ASN A 35 14.63 -12.69 5.60
C ASN A 35 15.00 -12.23 7.02
N SER A 36 15.22 -10.94 7.19
CA SER A 36 15.54 -10.37 8.50
C SER A 36 14.43 -10.56 9.52
N PHE A 37 13.17 -10.37 9.14
CA PHE A 37 12.03 -10.54 10.03
C PHE A 37 11.88 -11.99 10.47
N ARG A 38 12.04 -12.95 9.54
CA ARG A 38 12.10 -14.36 9.90
C ARG A 38 13.23 -14.65 10.90
N GLY A 39 14.41 -14.09 10.69
CA GLY A 39 15.54 -14.29 11.59
C GLY A 39 15.41 -13.61 12.96
N VAL A 40 14.47 -12.67 13.12
CA VAL A 40 14.17 -12.01 14.40
C VAL A 40 13.10 -12.80 15.19
N VAL A 41 12.05 -13.27 14.51
CA VAL A 41 10.86 -13.82 15.21
C VAL A 41 10.76 -15.33 15.18
N CYS A 42 11.45 -16.02 14.27
CA CYS A 42 11.39 -17.47 14.17
C CYS A 42 12.60 -18.13 14.84
N PRO A 43 12.43 -19.32 15.47
CA PRO A 43 13.56 -20.16 15.88
C PRO A 43 14.34 -20.65 14.64
N SER A 44 15.58 -21.03 14.84
CA SER A 44 16.49 -21.45 13.76
C SER A 44 16.02 -22.68 13.00
N ASP A 45 15.30 -23.58 13.65
CA ASP A 45 14.74 -24.82 13.14
C ASP A 45 13.31 -24.69 12.59
N CYS A 46 12.80 -23.46 12.45
CA CYS A 46 11.44 -23.20 11.98
C CYS A 46 11.19 -23.82 10.59
N PRO A 47 10.20 -24.72 10.44
CA PRO A 47 9.90 -25.40 9.18
C PRO A 47 9.25 -24.49 8.13
N GLY A 48 8.99 -23.23 8.47
CA GLY A 48 8.29 -22.25 7.65
C GLY A 48 6.81 -22.10 8.02
N ALA A 49 6.23 -20.97 7.63
CA ALA A 49 4.90 -20.54 8.10
C ALA A 49 3.77 -21.57 7.81
N ARG A 50 3.90 -22.36 6.76
CA ARG A 50 2.88 -23.37 6.39
C ARG A 50 2.85 -24.59 7.33
N LEU A 51 4.00 -24.97 7.87
CA LEU A 51 4.18 -26.15 8.70
C LEU A 51 4.43 -25.80 10.17
N CYS A 52 4.47 -24.50 10.51
CA CYS A 52 4.76 -24.04 11.86
C CYS A 52 3.60 -24.36 12.82
N PRO A 53 3.86 -25.12 13.90
CA PRO A 53 2.83 -25.42 14.89
C PRO A 53 2.32 -24.17 15.62
N SER A 54 3.18 -23.14 15.78
CA SER A 54 2.86 -21.86 16.40
C SER A 54 2.39 -20.80 15.40
N ARG A 55 1.84 -21.20 14.26
CA ARG A 55 1.51 -20.31 13.17
C ARG A 55 0.57 -19.16 13.56
N GLU A 56 -0.42 -19.44 14.41
CA GLU A 56 -1.43 -18.44 14.81
C GLU A 56 -0.85 -17.33 15.68
N SER A 57 0.14 -17.63 16.49
CA SER A 57 0.84 -16.67 17.34
C SER A 57 2.13 -16.11 16.70
N CYS A 58 2.61 -16.71 15.61
CA CYS A 58 3.86 -16.32 14.97
C CYS A 58 3.69 -15.06 14.13
N ASP A 59 4.42 -14.00 14.50
CA ASP A 59 4.38 -12.71 13.78
C ASP A 59 4.80 -12.83 12.32
N TYR A 60 5.79 -13.68 12.00
CA TYR A 60 6.18 -13.90 10.61
C TYR A 60 5.04 -14.49 9.78
N ALA A 61 4.34 -15.48 10.33
CA ALA A 61 3.21 -16.10 9.65
C ALA A 61 2.03 -15.12 9.49
N ARG A 62 1.72 -14.36 10.54
CA ARG A 62 0.60 -13.40 10.53
C ARG A 62 0.84 -12.22 9.60
N ILE A 63 2.05 -11.67 9.59
CA ILE A 63 2.38 -10.42 8.89
C ILE A 63 2.95 -10.69 7.51
N PHE A 64 3.92 -11.59 7.38
CA PHE A 64 4.67 -11.76 6.14
C PHE A 64 4.14 -12.87 5.23
N GLU A 65 3.64 -13.97 5.82
CA GLU A 65 3.04 -15.09 5.08
C GLU A 65 1.61 -15.41 5.58
N PRO A 66 0.67 -14.45 5.60
CA PRO A 66 -0.70 -14.72 5.99
C PRO A 66 -1.31 -15.69 4.97
N ALA A 67 -1.47 -16.94 5.35
CA ALA A 67 -2.11 -17.92 4.48
C ALA A 67 -3.63 -17.80 4.63
N ALA A 68 -4.35 -18.14 3.57
CA ALA A 68 -5.74 -18.54 3.73
C ALA A 68 -5.78 -19.73 4.68
N SER A 69 -6.57 -19.66 5.76
CA SER A 69 -6.74 -20.78 6.68
C SER A 69 -7.33 -21.94 5.89
N GLY A 70 -6.56 -23.03 5.77
CA GLY A 70 -6.99 -24.23 5.04
C GLY A 70 -8.14 -24.99 5.71
N SER A 71 -8.70 -24.46 6.83
CA SER A 71 -9.76 -25.05 7.62
C SER A 71 -11.01 -24.16 7.77
N GLU A 72 -10.97 -22.92 7.31
CA GLU A 72 -12.22 -22.17 7.21
C GLU A 72 -12.89 -22.49 5.87
N PRO A 73 -14.18 -22.90 5.87
CA PRO A 73 -14.96 -22.94 4.66
C PRO A 73 -14.85 -21.57 4.01
N ALA A 74 -14.66 -21.55 2.67
CA ALA A 74 -14.52 -20.31 1.91
C ALA A 74 -15.51 -19.28 2.49
N ALA A 75 -14.99 -18.19 3.04
CA ALA A 75 -15.80 -17.17 3.70
C ALA A 75 -16.99 -16.86 2.79
N PRO A 76 -18.20 -16.76 3.33
CA PRO A 76 -19.39 -16.56 2.52
C PRO A 76 -19.11 -15.41 1.54
N ARG A 77 -19.57 -15.56 0.30
CA ARG A 77 -19.30 -14.64 -0.84
C ARG A 77 -19.77 -13.18 -0.63
N SER A 78 -20.07 -12.80 0.59
CA SER A 78 -20.45 -11.47 1.06
C SER A 78 -19.27 -10.57 1.47
N GLY A 79 -18.02 -11.08 1.45
CA GLY A 79 -16.82 -10.24 1.57
C GLY A 79 -16.40 -9.67 0.21
N PRO A 80 -15.45 -8.69 0.16
CA PRO A 80 -14.97 -8.13 -1.11
C PRO A 80 -14.50 -9.26 -2.00
N SER A 81 -15.29 -9.53 -3.03
CA SER A 81 -15.17 -10.66 -3.93
C SER A 81 -13.81 -10.64 -4.63
N GLY A 82 -13.01 -11.67 -4.45
CA GLY A 82 -11.82 -11.91 -5.25
C GLY A 82 -10.48 -11.97 -4.52
N LEU A 83 -10.41 -11.87 -3.19
CA LEU A 83 -9.18 -12.09 -2.45
C LEU A 83 -8.96 -13.59 -2.19
N ARG A 84 -8.47 -14.30 -3.21
CA ARG A 84 -8.02 -15.70 -3.05
C ARG A 84 -6.86 -15.83 -2.04
N ASN A 85 -6.16 -14.73 -1.75
CA ASN A 85 -5.09 -14.68 -0.77
C ASN A 85 -5.32 -13.50 0.18
N ARG A 86 -5.13 -13.72 1.47
CA ARG A 86 -5.18 -12.62 2.47
C ARG A 86 -4.13 -11.56 2.11
N PRO A 87 -4.49 -10.25 2.02
CA PRO A 87 -3.52 -9.20 1.79
C PRO A 87 -2.55 -9.14 2.97
N ARG A 88 -1.28 -8.91 2.70
CA ARG A 88 -0.33 -8.64 3.78
C ARG A 88 -0.65 -7.32 4.44
N PRO A 89 -0.60 -7.24 5.77
CA PRO A 89 -0.98 -6.03 6.50
C PRO A 89 0.11 -4.96 6.51
N PHE A 90 0.93 -4.87 5.49
CA PHE A 90 1.92 -3.79 5.35
C PHE A 90 2.18 -3.40 3.91
N VAL A 91 2.69 -2.19 3.73
CA VAL A 91 3.23 -1.69 2.46
C VAL A 91 4.53 -0.95 2.70
N LEU A 92 5.39 -0.93 1.69
CA LEU A 92 6.65 -0.19 1.67
C LEU A 92 6.51 1.02 0.75
N ARG A 93 7.01 2.18 1.20
CA ARG A 93 7.02 3.45 0.47
C ARG A 93 8.45 3.91 0.29
N ALA A 94 8.97 3.72 -0.91
CA ALA A 94 10.36 3.98 -1.24
C ALA A 94 10.50 4.52 -2.67
N ALA A 95 9.46 5.13 -3.24
CA ALA A 95 9.43 5.60 -4.64
C ALA A 95 10.59 6.56 -4.95
N TYR A 96 10.99 7.42 -4.01
CA TYR A 96 12.07 8.37 -4.22
C TYR A 96 13.46 7.71 -4.37
N LEU A 97 13.62 6.45 -3.98
CA LEU A 97 14.84 5.65 -4.18
C LEU A 97 14.92 5.04 -5.59
N ASP A 98 13.89 5.23 -6.41
CA ASP A 98 13.81 4.61 -7.72
C ASP A 98 14.94 5.06 -8.65
N GLY A 99 15.72 4.10 -9.14
CA GLY A 99 16.88 4.37 -10.00
C GLY A 99 18.08 5.04 -9.29
N ARG A 100 18.05 5.16 -7.95
CA ARG A 100 19.12 5.84 -7.21
C ARG A 100 20.25 4.89 -6.77
N THR A 101 21.44 5.45 -6.72
CA THR A 101 22.55 4.90 -5.96
C THR A 101 22.80 5.82 -4.76
N VAL A 102 22.57 5.30 -3.56
CA VAL A 102 22.93 5.98 -2.30
C VAL A 102 24.40 5.76 -2.06
N ARG A 103 25.17 6.84 -1.84
CA ARG A 103 26.63 6.79 -1.64
C ARG A 103 26.95 6.49 -0.19
N GLY A 104 28.15 5.96 0.07
CA GLY A 104 28.67 5.83 1.44
C GLY A 104 28.65 7.19 2.17
N GLY A 105 28.16 7.22 3.41
CA GLY A 105 27.95 8.43 4.19
C GLY A 105 26.62 9.16 3.92
N GLU A 106 25.94 8.88 2.82
CA GLU A 106 24.66 9.52 2.49
C GLU A 106 23.51 8.96 3.35
N ARG A 107 22.60 9.84 3.76
CA ARG A 107 21.35 9.44 4.44
C ARG A 107 20.26 9.11 3.42
N PHE A 108 19.50 8.07 3.73
CA PHE A 108 18.29 7.70 2.99
C PHE A 108 17.23 7.19 3.97
N TRP A 109 15.98 7.12 3.52
CA TRP A 109 14.88 6.63 4.33
C TRP A 109 13.89 5.85 3.47
N PHE A 110 12.96 5.18 4.10
CA PHE A 110 11.74 4.68 3.50
C PHE A 110 10.67 4.57 4.57
N ASP A 111 9.43 4.60 4.12
CA ASP A 111 8.30 4.46 5.03
C ASP A 111 7.68 3.07 4.91
N VAL A 112 7.15 2.59 6.03
CA VAL A 112 6.39 1.34 6.11
C VAL A 112 5.08 1.61 6.83
N HIS A 113 3.96 1.25 6.21
CA HIS A 113 2.66 1.34 6.85
C HIS A 113 2.22 -0.05 7.25
N LEU A 114 1.93 -0.24 8.54
CA LEU A 114 1.49 -1.50 9.14
C LEU A 114 0.02 -1.39 9.54
N PHE A 115 -0.82 -2.23 8.94
CA PHE A 115 -2.28 -2.23 9.13
C PHE A 115 -2.77 -3.23 10.18
N GLU A 116 -1.88 -4.02 10.77
CA GLU A 116 -2.20 -4.86 11.91
C GLU A 116 -2.24 -4.00 13.17
N THR A 117 -3.46 -3.74 13.68
CA THR A 117 -3.68 -2.90 14.86
C THR A 117 -4.17 -3.66 16.07
N ARG A 118 -4.57 -4.94 15.92
CA ARG A 118 -5.03 -5.77 17.04
C ARG A 118 -3.89 -6.32 17.90
N ASN A 119 -2.83 -6.74 17.23
CA ASN A 119 -1.62 -7.24 17.88
C ASN A 119 -0.40 -6.88 17.02
N PRO A 120 0.00 -5.60 16.99
CA PRO A 120 1.07 -5.12 16.11
C PRO A 120 2.44 -5.55 16.66
N PRO A 121 3.31 -6.21 15.86
CA PRO A 121 4.66 -6.63 16.27
C PRO A 121 5.66 -5.48 16.13
N LEU A 122 5.44 -4.36 16.82
CA LEU A 122 6.18 -3.11 16.61
C LEU A 122 7.69 -3.25 16.84
N GLU A 123 8.09 -3.89 17.93
CA GLU A 123 9.50 -4.09 18.28
C GLU A 123 10.21 -5.03 17.30
N SER A 124 9.58 -6.16 16.98
CA SER A 124 10.11 -7.13 16.01
C SER A 124 10.27 -6.51 14.63
N PHE A 125 9.34 -5.63 14.26
CA PHE A 125 9.37 -4.88 13.01
C PHE A 125 10.57 -3.93 12.96
N ALA A 126 10.77 -3.10 13.98
CA ALA A 126 11.89 -2.18 14.08
C ALA A 126 13.23 -2.94 14.11
N SER A 127 13.32 -4.01 14.90
CA SER A 127 14.51 -4.86 15.00
C SER A 127 14.87 -5.50 13.67
N ALA A 128 13.88 -5.97 12.89
CA ALA A 128 14.11 -6.58 11.59
C ALA A 128 14.68 -5.58 10.57
N PHE A 129 14.19 -4.33 10.57
CA PHE A 129 14.73 -3.30 9.69
C PHE A 129 16.15 -2.84 10.09
N GLY A 130 16.45 -2.78 11.40
CA GLY A 130 17.80 -2.54 11.87
C GLY A 130 18.79 -3.64 11.47
N ARG A 131 18.37 -4.90 11.54
CA ARG A 131 19.16 -6.07 11.10
C ARG A 131 19.39 -6.07 9.59
N LEU A 132 18.34 -5.83 8.81
CA LEU A 132 18.37 -5.77 7.35
C LEU A 132 19.45 -4.81 6.82
N ALA A 133 19.61 -3.66 7.45
CA ALA A 133 20.61 -2.68 7.05
C ALA A 133 22.05 -3.19 7.23
N LYS A 134 22.29 -3.95 8.30
CA LYS A 134 23.60 -4.58 8.57
C LYS A 134 23.92 -5.74 7.63
N GLU A 135 22.90 -6.50 7.21
CA GLU A 135 23.02 -7.63 6.27
C GLU A 135 23.27 -7.19 4.82
N GLY A 136 22.96 -5.94 4.50
CA GLY A 136 23.16 -5.31 3.20
C GLY A 136 21.94 -5.32 2.29
N LEU A 137 21.79 -4.22 1.58
CA LEU A 137 20.67 -3.89 0.69
C LEU A 137 21.09 -3.86 -0.78
N GLY A 138 20.12 -4.18 -1.63
CA GLY A 138 20.27 -4.11 -3.08
C GLY A 138 21.23 -5.14 -3.68
N PRO A 139 21.45 -5.08 -5.00
CA PRO A 139 22.34 -6.00 -5.72
C PRO A 139 23.78 -5.96 -5.24
N LEU A 140 24.25 -4.78 -4.80
CA LEU A 140 25.60 -4.59 -4.30
C LEU A 140 25.77 -5.00 -2.84
N ARG A 141 24.68 -5.40 -2.15
CA ARG A 141 24.70 -5.75 -0.73
C ARG A 141 25.33 -4.66 0.16
N GLY A 142 25.11 -3.39 -0.20
CA GLY A 142 25.63 -2.26 0.56
C GLY A 142 25.01 -2.21 1.96
N ARG A 143 25.86 -2.03 2.97
CA ARG A 143 25.46 -1.96 4.39
C ARG A 143 25.12 -0.55 4.79
N ALA A 144 24.26 -0.43 5.80
CA ALA A 144 23.89 0.84 6.39
C ALA A 144 23.66 0.70 7.90
N ASP A 145 23.71 1.83 8.59
CA ASP A 145 23.32 1.93 9.99
C ASP A 145 21.92 2.55 10.10
N LEU A 146 21.07 1.97 10.93
CA LEU A 146 19.81 2.57 11.31
C LEU A 146 20.07 3.76 12.23
N VAL A 147 19.70 4.96 11.79
CA VAL A 147 19.91 6.23 12.52
C VAL A 147 18.73 6.53 13.43
N SER A 148 17.51 6.43 12.90
CA SER A 148 16.29 6.65 13.67
C SER A 148 15.10 5.89 13.12
N VAL A 149 14.12 5.65 13.99
CA VAL A 149 12.82 5.13 13.65
C VAL A 149 11.79 6.11 14.22
N GLU A 150 11.00 6.70 13.32
CA GLU A 150 9.82 7.47 13.72
C GLU A 150 8.60 6.58 13.56
N GLN A 151 7.81 6.45 14.61
CA GLN A 151 6.57 5.67 14.61
C GLN A 151 5.40 6.59 14.96
N ARG A 152 4.34 6.52 14.18
CA ARG A 152 3.12 7.32 14.40
C ARG A 152 1.89 6.45 14.21
N PRO A 153 0.93 6.46 15.13
CA PRO A 153 -0.42 5.97 14.87
C PRO A 153 -1.13 6.97 13.94
N ILE A 154 -1.82 6.44 12.95
CA ILE A 154 -2.61 7.21 11.99
C ILE A 154 -4.05 6.71 12.05
N SER A 155 -4.99 7.62 12.07
CA SER A 155 -6.43 7.34 12.00
C SER A 155 -7.05 8.20 10.90
N ILE A 156 -7.68 7.56 9.92
CA ILE A 156 -8.39 8.24 8.83
C ILE A 156 -9.88 8.07 9.07
N LEU A 157 -10.59 9.19 9.11
CA LEU A 157 -12.06 9.16 9.16
C LEU A 157 -12.59 8.78 7.78
N LEU A 158 -13.37 7.71 7.70
CA LEU A 158 -13.96 7.22 6.45
C LEU A 158 -15.33 7.84 6.14
N ASP A 159 -15.82 8.69 7.01
CA ASP A 159 -17.07 9.43 6.79
C ASP A 159 -16.81 10.66 5.91
N PRO A 160 -17.72 11.01 5.00
CA PRO A 160 -17.53 12.15 4.12
C PRO A 160 -17.37 13.45 4.92
N GLY A 161 -16.45 14.31 4.50
CA GLY A 161 -16.32 15.66 5.01
C GLY A 161 -17.50 16.57 4.61
N ALA A 162 -17.61 17.74 5.24
CA ALA A 162 -18.65 18.72 4.92
C ALA A 162 -18.37 19.46 3.60
N ALA A 163 -17.12 19.58 3.19
CA ALA A 163 -16.74 20.29 1.96
C ALA A 163 -17.14 19.49 0.71
N GLN A 164 -17.83 20.17 -0.19
CA GLN A 164 -18.23 19.58 -1.47
C GLN A 164 -17.03 19.54 -2.41
N THR A 165 -16.74 18.36 -2.91
CA THR A 165 -15.66 18.14 -3.88
C THR A 165 -16.22 17.63 -5.18
N HIS A 166 -15.88 18.33 -6.26
CA HIS A 166 -16.36 18.02 -7.60
C HIS A 166 -15.23 17.61 -8.56
N LYS A 167 -13.97 17.84 -8.18
CA LYS A 167 -12.83 17.48 -9.02
C LYS A 167 -11.68 16.95 -8.17
N VAL A 168 -11.09 15.84 -8.61
CA VAL A 168 -9.87 15.26 -8.03
C VAL A 168 -8.92 14.83 -9.12
N ARG A 169 -7.63 15.11 -8.92
CA ARG A 169 -6.54 14.54 -9.71
C ARG A 169 -5.88 13.45 -8.90
N VAL A 170 -5.72 12.28 -9.50
CA VAL A 170 -5.02 11.13 -8.91
C VAL A 170 -3.73 10.92 -9.71
N GLU A 171 -2.60 11.02 -9.03
CA GLU A 171 -1.30 10.73 -9.60
C GLU A 171 -0.82 9.34 -9.14
N PHE A 172 -0.51 8.47 -10.10
CA PHE A 172 0.02 7.13 -9.87
C PHE A 172 1.55 7.20 -9.88
N LEU A 173 2.15 7.24 -8.69
CA LEU A 173 3.58 7.46 -8.49
C LEU A 173 4.42 6.22 -8.83
N THR A 174 3.86 5.04 -8.61
CA THR A 174 4.52 3.77 -8.90
C THR A 174 3.64 2.91 -9.81
N PRO A 175 4.22 1.93 -10.55
CA PRO A 175 3.45 1.10 -11.46
C PRO A 175 2.21 0.51 -10.81
N THR A 176 1.05 0.77 -11.40
CA THR A 176 -0.27 0.40 -10.88
C THR A 176 -0.94 -0.57 -11.84
N GLU A 177 -1.42 -1.68 -11.32
CA GLU A 177 -2.26 -2.65 -12.04
C GLU A 177 -3.62 -2.75 -11.35
N LEU A 178 -4.68 -2.35 -12.04
CA LEU A 178 -6.05 -2.54 -11.60
C LEU A 178 -6.67 -3.72 -12.35
N LYS A 179 -7.55 -4.45 -11.68
CA LYS A 179 -8.34 -5.54 -12.29
C LYS A 179 -9.81 -5.18 -12.35
N THR A 180 -10.41 -5.49 -13.52
CA THR A 180 -11.86 -5.53 -13.70
C THR A 180 -12.22 -6.96 -14.08
N GLY A 181 -12.87 -7.68 -13.18
CA GLY A 181 -13.03 -9.13 -13.31
C GLY A 181 -11.66 -9.83 -13.38
N ASP A 182 -11.46 -10.63 -14.42
CA ASP A 182 -10.18 -11.34 -14.63
C ASP A 182 -9.20 -10.59 -15.56
N ARG A 183 -9.56 -9.43 -16.08
CA ARG A 183 -8.73 -8.64 -16.99
C ARG A 183 -8.02 -7.49 -16.27
N LEU A 184 -6.87 -7.08 -16.79
CA LEU A 184 -6.20 -5.85 -16.36
C LEU A 184 -6.91 -4.67 -17.04
N ALA A 185 -7.19 -3.64 -16.26
CA ALA A 185 -7.76 -2.40 -16.79
C ALA A 185 -6.65 -1.60 -17.47
N GLU A 186 -6.88 -1.18 -18.72
CA GLU A 186 -5.97 -0.33 -19.48
C GLU A 186 -6.00 1.11 -18.98
N ARG A 187 -7.17 1.55 -18.49
CA ARG A 187 -7.42 2.88 -17.93
C ARG A 187 -8.04 2.74 -16.54
N PRO A 188 -7.72 3.65 -15.63
CA PRO A 188 -8.29 3.65 -14.27
C PRO A 188 -9.66 4.36 -14.26
N GLU A 189 -10.68 3.81 -14.93
CA GLU A 189 -12.03 4.35 -14.80
C GLU A 189 -12.40 4.45 -13.32
N PHE A 190 -13.16 5.49 -12.94
CA PHE A 190 -13.31 5.85 -11.54
C PHE A 190 -13.93 4.72 -10.70
N ASP A 191 -14.94 4.06 -11.22
CA ASP A 191 -15.58 2.91 -10.57
C ASP A 191 -14.60 1.78 -10.28
N VAL A 192 -13.68 1.50 -11.23
CA VAL A 192 -12.63 0.48 -11.08
C VAL A 192 -11.60 0.90 -10.03
N LEU A 193 -11.11 2.14 -10.11
CA LEU A 193 -10.16 2.69 -9.16
C LEU A 193 -10.73 2.68 -7.74
N PHE A 194 -11.93 3.24 -7.59
CA PHE A 194 -12.61 3.35 -6.31
C PHE A 194 -12.93 1.97 -5.72
N ALA A 195 -13.46 1.04 -6.52
CA ALA A 195 -13.72 -0.31 -6.05
C ALA A 195 -12.46 -0.98 -5.49
N ARG A 196 -11.30 -0.84 -6.18
CA ARG A 196 -10.05 -1.44 -5.70
C ARG A 196 -9.51 -0.74 -4.43
N ALA A 197 -9.67 0.58 -4.31
CA ALA A 197 -9.31 1.32 -3.11
C ALA A 197 -10.18 0.91 -1.91
N ARG A 198 -11.50 0.99 -2.06
CA ARG A 198 -12.49 0.61 -1.04
C ARG A 198 -12.33 -0.84 -0.59
N ASP A 199 -12.25 -1.79 -1.54
CA ASP A 199 -12.15 -3.22 -1.24
C ASP A 199 -10.85 -3.54 -0.47
N ARG A 200 -9.77 -2.82 -0.78
CA ARG A 200 -8.50 -2.99 -0.06
C ARG A 200 -8.59 -2.45 1.36
N VAL A 201 -9.15 -1.26 1.56
CA VAL A 201 -9.39 -0.68 2.89
C VAL A 201 -10.28 -1.62 3.71
N SER A 202 -11.39 -2.08 3.12
CA SER A 202 -12.32 -3.03 3.75
C SER A 202 -11.63 -4.32 4.17
N ALA A 203 -10.82 -4.92 3.29
CA ALA A 203 -10.12 -6.16 3.59
C ALA A 203 -9.08 -6.00 4.71
N LEU A 204 -8.29 -4.92 4.68
CA LEU A 204 -7.29 -4.65 5.71
C LEU A 204 -7.96 -4.38 7.06
N ARG A 205 -9.02 -3.56 7.09
CA ARG A 205 -9.77 -3.24 8.30
C ARG A 205 -10.44 -4.49 8.89
N THR A 206 -11.05 -5.32 8.06
CA THR A 206 -11.72 -6.56 8.49
C THR A 206 -10.74 -7.57 9.08
N LEU A 207 -9.61 -7.79 8.42
CA LEU A 207 -8.65 -8.83 8.79
C LEU A 207 -7.72 -8.42 9.94
N TYR A 208 -7.39 -7.13 10.06
CA TYR A 208 -6.29 -6.65 10.90
C TYR A 208 -6.66 -5.45 11.79
N GLY A 209 -7.86 -4.92 11.68
CA GLY A 209 -8.31 -3.73 12.40
C GLY A 209 -9.70 -3.87 13.02
N ALA A 210 -10.47 -2.79 13.00
CA ALA A 210 -11.74 -2.64 13.71
C ALA A 210 -12.94 -3.43 13.13
N GLY A 211 -12.73 -4.29 12.13
CA GLY A 211 -13.80 -5.10 11.54
C GLY A 211 -14.30 -4.56 10.18
N PRO A 212 -15.37 -5.14 9.62
CA PRO A 212 -15.87 -4.80 8.29
C PRO A 212 -16.36 -3.34 8.19
N LEU A 213 -16.43 -2.83 6.97
CA LEU A 213 -17.12 -1.57 6.68
C LEU A 213 -18.64 -1.78 6.69
N GLU A 214 -19.34 -0.90 7.38
CA GLU A 214 -20.79 -0.87 7.41
C GLU A 214 -21.33 0.08 6.34
N ILE A 215 -21.19 -0.32 5.06
CA ILE A 215 -21.59 0.45 3.89
C ILE A 215 -22.35 -0.42 2.89
N ASP A 216 -23.18 0.20 2.06
CA ASP A 216 -23.75 -0.45 0.88
C ASP A 216 -22.76 -0.42 -0.28
N PHE A 217 -22.00 -1.50 -0.43
CA PHE A 217 -20.98 -1.67 -1.48
C PHE A 217 -21.54 -1.52 -2.89
N ARG A 218 -22.78 -2.00 -3.11
CA ARG A 218 -23.42 -1.97 -4.41
C ARG A 218 -23.86 -0.56 -4.78
N ALA A 219 -24.62 0.10 -3.91
CA ALA A 219 -25.10 1.46 -4.15
C ALA A 219 -23.94 2.45 -4.31
N MET A 220 -22.86 2.29 -3.51
CA MET A 220 -21.64 3.08 -3.64
C MET A 220 -20.93 2.85 -4.98
N GLY A 221 -20.90 1.60 -5.45
CA GLY A 221 -20.36 1.25 -6.77
C GLY A 221 -21.16 1.86 -7.92
N GLU A 222 -22.49 1.83 -7.83
CA GLU A 222 -23.40 2.43 -8.83
C GLU A 222 -23.20 3.96 -8.91
N ARG A 223 -23.03 4.64 -7.77
CA ARG A 223 -22.71 6.09 -7.76
C ARG A 223 -21.31 6.38 -8.28
N ALA A 224 -20.33 5.53 -7.98
CA ALA A 224 -18.96 5.68 -8.51
C ALA A 224 -18.92 5.59 -10.05
N ALA A 225 -19.79 4.80 -10.65
CA ALA A 225 -19.90 4.70 -12.12
C ALA A 225 -20.41 5.97 -12.80
N ALA A 226 -21.03 6.90 -12.05
CA ALA A 226 -21.46 8.19 -12.56
C ALA A 226 -20.33 9.26 -12.58
N ILE A 227 -19.19 8.99 -11.95
CA ILE A 227 -18.04 9.88 -11.96
C ILE A 227 -17.30 9.74 -13.30
N ARG A 228 -17.05 10.88 -13.96
CA ARG A 228 -16.40 10.91 -15.27
C ARG A 228 -14.89 11.09 -15.13
N MET A 229 -14.12 10.33 -15.88
CA MET A 229 -12.69 10.61 -16.09
C MET A 229 -12.56 11.64 -17.21
N THR A 230 -12.10 12.85 -16.86
CA THR A 230 -12.01 13.99 -17.79
C THR A 230 -10.64 14.11 -18.45
N ARG A 231 -9.60 13.56 -17.80
CA ARG A 231 -8.24 13.52 -18.33
C ARG A 231 -7.54 12.23 -17.93
N CYS A 232 -6.70 11.72 -18.83
CA CYS A 232 -5.95 10.48 -18.59
C CYS A 232 -4.59 10.54 -19.29
N ASP A 233 -3.57 10.94 -18.54
CA ASP A 233 -2.18 11.05 -19.00
C ASP A 233 -1.36 9.93 -18.36
N LEU A 234 -1.44 8.73 -18.91
CA LEU A 234 -0.77 7.54 -18.39
C LEU A 234 0.24 7.01 -19.39
N ARG A 235 1.32 6.44 -18.86
CA ARG A 235 2.30 5.69 -19.62
C ARG A 235 2.46 4.27 -19.07
N PRO A 236 2.53 3.25 -19.92
CA PRO A 236 2.78 1.90 -19.49
C PRO A 236 4.23 1.74 -19.00
N VAL A 237 4.40 0.95 -17.96
CA VAL A 237 5.71 0.56 -17.42
C VAL A 237 5.80 -0.95 -17.46
N LYS A 238 6.74 -1.49 -18.21
CA LYS A 238 7.03 -2.92 -18.27
C LYS A 238 8.22 -3.22 -17.37
N LEU A 239 7.99 -3.97 -16.32
CA LEU A 239 9.02 -4.40 -15.39
C LEU A 239 8.85 -5.87 -15.09
N GLU A 240 9.97 -6.56 -14.94
CA GLU A 240 10.00 -7.97 -14.57
C GLU A 240 10.84 -8.17 -13.32
N ARG A 241 10.46 -9.16 -12.56
CA ARG A 241 11.14 -9.57 -11.35
C ARG A 241 11.41 -11.07 -11.40
N ARG A 242 12.63 -11.48 -11.14
CA ARG A 242 12.98 -12.89 -10.92
C ARG A 242 12.84 -13.23 -9.43
N SER A 243 12.09 -14.28 -9.13
CA SER A 243 11.97 -14.79 -7.76
C SER A 243 13.28 -15.47 -7.36
N SER A 244 13.92 -15.00 -6.29
CA SER A 244 15.12 -15.65 -5.74
C SER A 244 14.83 -17.05 -5.20
N ARG A 245 13.59 -17.33 -4.80
CA ARG A 245 13.19 -18.64 -4.26
C ARG A 245 12.86 -19.67 -5.33
N THR A 246 12.22 -19.26 -6.43
CA THR A 246 11.68 -20.18 -7.44
C THR A 246 12.28 -20.00 -8.82
N GLY A 247 13.12 -18.98 -9.04
CA GLY A 247 13.67 -18.62 -10.35
C GLY A 247 12.65 -18.05 -11.35
N GLN A 248 11.36 -18.06 -11.03
CA GLN A 248 10.29 -17.64 -11.94
C GLN A 248 10.33 -16.12 -12.19
N LEU A 249 10.06 -15.73 -13.44
CA LEU A 249 9.86 -14.36 -13.84
C LEU A 249 8.40 -13.96 -13.55
N HIS A 250 8.22 -12.83 -12.92
CA HIS A 250 6.92 -12.24 -12.63
C HIS A 250 6.86 -10.83 -13.21
N GLY A 251 5.87 -10.57 -14.05
CA GLY A 251 5.56 -9.20 -14.46
C GLY A 251 5.19 -8.36 -13.24
N ILE A 252 5.86 -7.23 -13.10
CA ILE A 252 5.61 -6.26 -12.02
C ILE A 252 5.37 -4.87 -12.60
N GLY A 253 4.95 -4.78 -13.85
CA GLY A 253 4.62 -3.56 -14.56
C GLY A 253 3.32 -2.92 -14.09
N GLY A 254 2.70 -2.19 -15.00
CA GLY A 254 1.47 -1.42 -14.79
C GLY A 254 1.53 -0.10 -15.52
N PHE A 255 0.74 0.89 -15.11
CA PHE A 255 0.81 2.25 -15.60
C PHE A 255 1.26 3.22 -14.49
N VAL A 256 1.83 4.35 -14.89
CA VAL A 256 2.13 5.52 -14.04
C VAL A 256 1.66 6.78 -14.75
N GLY A 257 1.52 7.89 -14.03
CA GLY A 257 1.04 9.16 -14.57
C GLY A 257 -0.16 9.67 -13.80
N ALA A 258 -1.10 10.34 -14.43
CA ALA A 258 -2.23 10.94 -13.72
C ALA A 258 -3.55 10.80 -14.47
N ALA A 259 -4.65 10.78 -13.71
CA ALA A 259 -6.01 10.88 -14.23
C ALA A 259 -6.78 11.92 -13.41
N GLU A 260 -7.71 12.64 -14.07
CA GLU A 260 -8.60 13.61 -13.44
C GLU A 260 -10.04 13.11 -13.53
N TYR A 261 -10.77 13.32 -12.45
CA TYR A 261 -12.15 12.86 -12.31
C TYR A 261 -13.05 14.00 -11.87
N GLU A 262 -14.25 14.04 -12.42
CA GLU A 262 -15.26 15.05 -12.11
C GLU A 262 -16.64 14.43 -11.84
N GLY A 263 -17.33 14.95 -10.82
CA GLY A 263 -18.62 14.49 -10.37
C GLY A 263 -18.85 14.73 -8.88
N ALA A 264 -19.82 14.07 -8.27
CA ALA A 264 -20.08 14.12 -6.83
C ALA A 264 -19.07 13.26 -6.07
N LEU A 265 -17.87 13.79 -5.80
CA LEU A 265 -16.73 13.05 -5.31
C LEU A 265 -16.64 12.96 -3.78
N THR A 266 -17.37 13.78 -3.03
CA THR A 266 -17.21 13.95 -1.58
C THR A 266 -17.26 12.62 -0.81
N GLU A 267 -18.17 11.72 -1.12
CA GLU A 267 -18.31 10.43 -0.42
C GLU A 267 -17.17 9.44 -0.68
N PHE A 268 -16.44 9.62 -1.77
CA PHE A 268 -15.37 8.72 -2.19
C PHE A 268 -13.99 9.13 -1.67
N LEU A 269 -13.81 10.43 -1.35
CA LEU A 269 -12.52 10.99 -0.94
C LEU A 269 -11.88 10.27 0.24
N PRO A 270 -12.58 9.97 1.34
CA PRO A 270 -11.97 9.30 2.48
C PRO A 270 -11.31 7.96 2.14
N TYR A 271 -11.90 7.21 1.21
CA TYR A 271 -11.34 5.95 0.72
C TYR A 271 -10.14 6.15 -0.20
N LEU A 272 -10.16 7.20 -1.03
CA LEU A 272 -9.01 7.56 -1.85
C LEU A 272 -7.86 8.08 -0.98
N GLU A 273 -8.14 8.85 0.07
CA GLU A 273 -7.16 9.29 1.07
C GLU A 273 -6.52 8.08 1.77
N ALA A 274 -7.33 7.12 2.22
CA ALA A 274 -6.84 5.87 2.78
C ALA A 274 -6.00 5.08 1.75
N ALA A 275 -6.35 5.16 0.46
CA ALA A 275 -5.61 4.49 -0.61
C ALA A 275 -4.21 5.10 -0.84
N GLN A 276 -3.95 6.36 -0.51
CA GLN A 276 -2.58 6.90 -0.52
C GLN A 276 -1.66 6.10 0.42
N TRP A 277 -2.20 5.65 1.55
CA TRP A 277 -1.47 4.87 2.54
C TRP A 277 -1.42 3.37 2.21
N THR A 278 -2.54 2.80 1.79
CA THR A 278 -2.62 1.35 1.51
C THR A 278 -2.05 0.97 0.15
N GLY A 279 -2.01 1.92 -0.79
CA GLY A 279 -1.86 1.65 -2.21
C GLY A 279 -3.13 1.06 -2.83
N VAL A 280 -3.16 1.00 -4.16
CA VAL A 280 -4.30 0.48 -4.92
C VAL A 280 -3.85 -0.59 -5.92
N GLY A 281 -4.71 -1.57 -6.14
CA GLY A 281 -4.48 -2.63 -7.12
C GLY A 281 -3.56 -3.75 -6.62
N ARG A 282 -2.79 -4.33 -7.55
CA ARG A 282 -1.97 -5.51 -7.28
C ARG A 282 -0.59 -5.15 -6.75
N GLN A 283 -0.03 -6.04 -5.96
CA GLN A 283 1.38 -6.01 -5.54
C GLN A 283 1.77 -4.78 -4.67
N CYS A 284 0.81 -4.15 -3.96
CA CYS A 284 1.08 -2.99 -3.12
C CYS A 284 2.17 -3.24 -2.06
N VAL A 285 2.30 -4.47 -1.55
CA VAL A 285 3.36 -4.86 -0.60
C VAL A 285 4.77 -4.76 -1.18
N TRP A 286 4.90 -4.63 -2.49
CA TRP A 286 6.18 -4.41 -3.19
C TRP A 286 6.38 -2.95 -3.58
N GLY A 287 5.66 -2.02 -2.93
CA GLY A 287 5.74 -0.60 -3.21
C GLY A 287 5.01 -0.15 -4.47
N LYS A 288 4.10 -0.98 -5.01
CA LYS A 288 3.30 -0.64 -6.18
C LYS A 288 1.96 -0.04 -5.80
N GLY A 289 1.33 0.62 -6.78
CA GLY A 289 0.03 1.25 -6.57
C GLY A 289 0.06 2.41 -5.59
N GLU A 290 1.22 3.05 -5.41
CA GLU A 290 1.33 4.28 -4.64
C GLU A 290 0.70 5.41 -5.43
N LEU A 291 -0.18 6.16 -4.79
CA LEU A 291 -0.88 7.28 -5.41
C LEU A 291 -0.84 8.53 -4.53
N ARG A 292 -1.04 9.67 -5.15
CA ARG A 292 -1.20 10.96 -4.51
C ARG A 292 -2.46 11.63 -5.03
N LEU A 293 -3.20 12.28 -4.15
CA LEU A 293 -4.40 13.04 -4.48
C LEU A 293 -4.07 14.52 -4.51
N ASP A 294 -4.64 15.21 -5.48
CA ASP A 294 -4.74 16.65 -5.54
C ASP A 294 -6.23 16.99 -5.67
N VAL A 295 -6.80 17.49 -4.56
CA VAL A 295 -8.23 17.78 -4.43
C VAL A 295 -8.45 19.23 -4.71
N GLN A 296 -9.24 19.55 -5.73
CA GLN A 296 -9.64 20.92 -6.03
C GLN A 296 -10.94 21.21 -5.29
N GLU A 297 -10.83 21.97 -4.20
CA GLU A 297 -11.99 22.51 -3.49
C GLU A 297 -12.65 23.59 -4.37
N CYS A 298 -13.97 23.56 -4.43
CA CYS A 298 -14.73 24.64 -5.05
C CYS A 298 -14.55 25.89 -4.20
N ALA A 299 -13.87 26.91 -4.72
CA ALA A 299 -13.87 28.21 -4.07
C ALA A 299 -15.32 28.66 -3.95
N THR A 300 -15.85 28.67 -2.73
CA THR A 300 -17.12 29.31 -2.43
C THR A 300 -17.00 30.77 -2.89
N ARG A 301 -17.71 31.13 -3.98
CA ARG A 301 -17.87 32.53 -4.34
C ARG A 301 -18.50 33.22 -3.12
N ASN A 302 -17.71 33.98 -2.39
CA ASN A 302 -18.21 34.98 -1.52
C ASN A 302 -18.90 36.01 -2.42
N GLU A 303 -20.20 35.88 -2.57
CA GLU A 303 -21.04 37.00 -3.06
C GLU A 303 -20.86 38.14 -2.06
N LYS A 304 -20.15 39.16 -2.49
CA LYS A 304 -20.16 40.44 -1.77
C LYS A 304 -21.61 40.93 -1.70
N PRO A 305 -22.13 41.30 -0.54
CA PRO A 305 -23.41 41.94 -0.49
C PRO A 305 -23.32 43.24 -1.31
N GLU A 306 -24.17 43.40 -2.32
CA GLU A 306 -24.38 44.65 -3.01
C GLU A 306 -24.82 45.67 -1.98
N THR A 307 -24.00 46.67 -1.79
CA THR A 307 -24.36 47.89 -1.01
C THR A 307 -25.34 48.67 -1.87
N VAL A 308 -26.63 48.56 -1.54
CA VAL A 308 -27.64 49.45 -2.07
C VAL A 308 -27.44 50.82 -1.39
N VAL A 309 -27.12 51.83 -2.20
CA VAL A 309 -27.10 53.25 -1.84
C VAL A 309 -28.50 53.81 -2.01
#